data_213683f961435aabadcfc6a946175f45
#
_entry.id   213683f961435aabadcfc6a946175f45
#
_cell.length_a   1.000
_cell.length_b   1.000
_cell.length_c   1.000
_cell.angle_alpha   90.00
_cell.angle_beta   90.00
_cell.angle_gamma   90.00
#
_symmetry.space_group_name_H-M   'P 1'
#
loop_
_entity.id
_entity.type
_entity.pdbx_description
1 polymer ?
#
loop_
_entity_poly.entity_id
_entity_poly.type
_entity_poly.pdbx_seq_one_letter_code
_entity_poly.pdbx_strand_id
1 'polypeptide(L)' 'MRTFLVNFIYTTGGQSYNADFVLFTQETFPTSHEIYKHIKSTAVERGLQIHGPILWTGIIELSESDEQQFKFVEE' A
#
# COMPACT_ATOMS: atom_id res chain seq x y z
N MET A 1 -11.43 -4.98 -13.42
CA MET A 1 -10.73 -4.27 -12.31
C MET A 1 -9.23 -4.43 -12.44
N ARG A 2 -8.52 -3.39 -12.16
CA ARG A 2 -7.06 -3.38 -12.18
C ARG A 2 -6.56 -3.48 -10.75
N THR A 3 -5.48 -4.23 -10.55
CA THR A 3 -4.91 -4.45 -9.22
C THR A 3 -3.58 -3.72 -9.10
N PHE A 4 -3.41 -3.00 -8.01
CA PHE A 4 -2.21 -2.19 -7.77
C PHE A 4 -1.58 -2.55 -6.45
N LEU A 5 -0.24 -2.61 -6.46
CA LEU A 5 0.57 -2.78 -5.26
C LEU A 5 1.36 -1.49 -5.04
N VAL A 6 1.22 -0.89 -3.88
CA VAL A 6 1.93 0.33 -3.54
C VAL A 6 2.81 0.08 -2.32
N ASN A 7 4.10 0.35 -2.48
CA ASN A 7 5.05 0.29 -1.36
C ASN A 7 5.18 1.67 -0.75
N PHE A 8 5.16 1.75 0.57
CA PHE A 8 5.28 3.02 1.27
C PHE A 8 6.12 2.89 2.53
N ILE A 9 6.61 4.03 3.01
CA ILE A 9 7.32 4.11 4.28
C ILE A 9 6.64 5.13 5.17
N TYR A 10 6.74 4.92 6.46
CA TYR A 10 6.09 5.78 7.45
C TYR A 10 6.87 5.73 8.76
N THR A 11 6.56 6.67 9.67
CA THR A 11 7.13 6.67 11.02
C THR A 11 6.03 6.44 12.05
N THR A 12 6.39 5.87 13.19
CA THR A 12 5.45 5.54 14.26
C THR A 12 5.73 6.32 15.55
N GLY A 13 6.19 7.56 15.40
CA GLY A 13 6.43 8.42 16.56
C GLY A 13 7.85 8.42 17.07
N GLY A 14 8.71 7.58 16.52
CA GLY A 14 10.15 7.58 16.79
C GLY A 14 10.91 8.08 15.60
N GLN A 15 12.20 7.81 15.59
CA GLN A 15 13.06 8.16 14.45
C GLN A 15 13.20 7.01 13.46
N SER A 16 12.53 5.90 13.72
CA SER A 16 12.60 4.73 12.87
C SER A 16 11.61 4.83 11.73
N TYR A 17 12.04 4.42 10.55
CA TYR A 17 11.18 4.32 9.39
C TYR A 17 10.74 2.86 9.24
N ASN A 18 9.47 2.70 8.91
CA ASN A 18 8.89 1.37 8.67
C ASN A 18 8.42 1.29 7.24
N ALA A 19 8.65 0.15 6.62
CA ALA A 19 8.19 -0.10 5.26
C ALA A 19 7.02 -1.07 5.27
N ASP A 20 6.05 -0.82 4.40
CA ASP A 20 4.90 -1.71 4.28
C ASP A 20 4.35 -1.56 2.86
N PHE A 21 3.29 -2.27 2.57
CA PHE A 21 2.65 -2.20 1.26
C PHE A 21 1.14 -2.28 1.42
N VAL A 22 0.45 -1.83 0.38
CA VAL A 22 -0.99 -1.97 0.27
C VAL A 22 -1.34 -2.53 -1.10
N LEU A 23 -2.30 -3.44 -1.13
CA LEU A 23 -2.81 -4.05 -2.35
C LEU A 23 -4.28 -3.68 -2.47
N PHE A 24 -4.67 -3.12 -3.61
CA PHE A 24 -6.06 -2.71 -3.82
C PHE A 24 -6.43 -2.82 -5.30
N THR A 25 -7.72 -2.77 -5.57
CA THR A 25 -8.26 -2.83 -6.93
C THR A 25 -9.11 -1.61 -7.22
N GLN A 26 -9.02 -1.11 -8.44
CA GLN A 26 -9.93 -0.08 -8.94
C GLN A 26 -9.86 -0.08 -10.48
N GLU A 27 -10.78 0.63 -11.11
CA GLU A 27 -10.88 0.60 -12.57
C GLU A 27 -9.86 1.48 -13.26
N THR A 28 -9.44 2.57 -12.63
CA THR A 28 -8.52 3.53 -13.21
C THR A 28 -7.19 3.54 -12.46
N PHE A 29 -6.14 4.05 -13.10
CA PHE A 29 -4.87 4.24 -12.42
C PHE A 29 -5.07 5.23 -11.26
N PRO A 30 -4.59 4.90 -10.04
CA PRO A 30 -4.87 5.72 -8.88
C PRO A 30 -4.17 7.07 -8.90
N THR A 31 -4.86 8.09 -8.41
CA THR A 31 -4.26 9.40 -8.16
C THR A 31 -3.51 9.34 -6.82
N SER A 32 -2.66 10.36 -6.58
CA SER A 32 -1.97 10.48 -5.31
C SER A 32 -2.92 10.48 -4.13
N HIS A 33 -4.05 11.15 -4.26
CA HIS A 33 -5.06 11.22 -3.21
C HIS A 33 -5.66 9.85 -2.94
N GLU A 34 -5.96 9.10 -3.99
CA GLU A 34 -6.52 7.75 -3.86
C GLU A 34 -5.53 6.81 -3.20
N ILE A 35 -4.26 6.87 -3.58
CA ILE A 35 -3.20 6.08 -2.97
C ILE A 35 -3.13 6.36 -1.47
N TYR A 36 -3.12 7.64 -1.12
CA TYR A 36 -3.07 8.06 0.27
C TYR A 36 -4.24 7.53 1.07
N LYS A 37 -5.44 7.58 0.51
CA LYS A 37 -6.65 7.06 1.17
C LYS A 37 -6.55 5.56 1.41
N HIS A 38 -6.05 4.82 0.44
CA HIS A 38 -5.88 3.36 0.60
C HIS A 38 -4.86 3.04 1.69
N ILE A 39 -3.76 3.78 1.74
CA ILE A 39 -2.74 3.59 2.77
C ILE A 39 -3.33 3.87 4.15
N LYS A 40 -4.06 4.95 4.29
CA LYS A 40 -4.68 5.32 5.57
C LYS A 40 -5.67 4.27 6.04
N SER A 41 -6.54 3.80 5.14
CA SER A 41 -7.50 2.74 5.45
C SER A 41 -6.81 1.47 5.92
N THR A 42 -5.76 1.07 5.20
CA THR A 42 -4.99 -0.13 5.54
C THR A 42 -4.31 0.03 6.89
N ALA A 43 -3.77 1.20 7.17
CA ALA A 43 -3.13 1.48 8.46
C ALA A 43 -4.12 1.29 9.61
N VAL A 44 -5.33 1.80 9.45
CA VAL A 44 -6.38 1.65 10.47
C VAL A 44 -6.71 0.17 10.67
N GLU A 45 -6.87 -0.57 9.60
CA GLU A 45 -7.19 -1.99 9.66
C GLU A 45 -6.11 -2.81 10.35
N ARG A 46 -4.86 -2.46 10.12
CA ARG A 46 -3.71 -3.17 10.70
C ARG A 46 -3.31 -2.66 12.07
N GLY A 47 -3.97 -1.61 12.56
CA GLY A 47 -3.64 -1.02 13.85
C GLY A 47 -2.32 -0.27 13.86
N LEU A 48 -1.88 0.23 12.71
CA LEU A 48 -0.64 0.99 12.61
C LEU A 48 -0.87 2.41 13.13
N GLN A 49 0.04 2.89 13.96
CA GLN A 49 0.02 4.26 14.43
C GLN A 49 1.02 5.07 13.64
N ILE A 50 0.53 5.72 12.59
CA ILE A 50 1.38 6.48 11.70
C ILE A 50 1.45 7.93 12.19
N HIS A 51 2.68 8.39 12.42
CA HIS A 51 2.97 9.78 12.77
C HIS A 51 3.86 10.39 11.69
N GLY A 52 3.52 11.58 11.26
CA GLY A 52 4.29 12.28 10.24
C GLY A 52 3.88 11.85 8.82
N PRO A 53 4.68 12.23 7.83
CA PRO A 53 4.32 12.00 6.44
C PRO A 53 4.43 10.52 6.05
N ILE A 54 3.59 10.15 5.10
CA ILE A 54 3.65 8.86 4.43
C ILE A 54 4.27 9.10 3.07
N LEU A 55 5.32 8.33 2.75
CA LEU A 55 5.97 8.43 1.44
C LEU A 55 5.83 7.09 0.74
N TRP A 56 5.20 7.09 -0.43
CA TRP A 56 5.17 5.87 -1.22
C TRP A 56 6.35 5.85 -2.18
N THR A 57 7.01 4.71 -2.24
CA THR A 57 8.26 4.55 -2.97
C THR A 57 8.08 3.88 -4.31
N GLY A 58 6.92 3.32 -4.58
CA GLY A 58 6.63 2.73 -5.87
C GLY A 58 5.23 2.21 -5.96
N ILE A 59 4.73 2.15 -7.18
CA ILE A 59 3.44 1.57 -7.49
C ILE A 59 3.61 0.63 -8.67
N ILE A 60 3.02 -0.55 -8.57
CA ILE A 60 3.08 -1.58 -9.59
C ILE A 60 1.66 -2.04 -9.89
N GLU A 61 1.32 -2.08 -11.17
CA GLU A 61 0.06 -2.70 -11.58
C GLU A 61 0.32 -4.18 -11.82
N LEU A 62 -0.45 -5.04 -11.15
CA LEU A 62 -0.30 -6.48 -11.25
C LEU A 62 -1.26 -7.04 -12.29
N SER A 63 -0.78 -7.97 -13.11
CA SER A 63 -1.65 -8.77 -13.95
C SER A 63 -2.40 -9.76 -13.07
N GLU A 64 -3.46 -10.35 -13.61
CA GLU A 64 -4.22 -11.36 -12.88
C GLU A 64 -3.33 -12.51 -12.41
N SER A 65 -2.41 -12.93 -13.27
CA SER A 65 -1.45 -13.98 -12.94
C SER A 65 -0.51 -13.58 -11.81
N ASP A 66 0.01 -12.36 -11.87
CA ASP A 66 0.91 -11.83 -10.85
C ASP A 66 0.19 -11.69 -9.52
N GLU A 67 -1.06 -11.27 -9.53
CA GLU A 67 -1.86 -11.14 -8.33
C GLU A 67 -2.02 -12.48 -7.63
N GLN A 68 -2.30 -13.53 -8.39
CA GLN A 68 -2.45 -14.87 -7.81
C GLN A 68 -1.16 -15.38 -7.23
N GLN A 69 -0.04 -15.15 -7.91
CA GLN A 69 1.26 -15.56 -7.39
C GLN A 69 1.63 -14.81 -6.12
N PHE A 70 1.32 -13.53 -6.07
CA PHE A 70 1.57 -12.72 -4.88
C PHE A 70 0.79 -13.23 -3.68
N LYS A 71 -0.49 -13.52 -3.86
CA LYS A 71 -1.33 -14.03 -2.79
C LYS A 71 -0.87 -15.40 -2.31
N PHE A 72 -0.40 -16.23 -3.23
CA PHE A 72 0.10 -17.55 -2.90
C PHE A 72 1.38 -17.47 -2.07
N VAL A 73 2.26 -16.56 -2.42
CA VAL A 73 3.56 -16.41 -1.74
C VAL A 73 3.38 -15.88 -0.31
N GLU A 74 2.36 -15.10 -0.06
CA GLU A 74 2.10 -14.56 1.27
C GLU A 74 1.73 -15.62 2.30
N GLU A 75 1.26 -16.74 1.86
CA GLU A 75 0.94 -17.84 2.75
C GLU A 75 2.19 -18.55 3.24
#